data_f82aef1c615318d7fa955a4b06ce2228
#
_entry.id   f82aef1c615318d7fa955a4b06ce2228
#
_cell.length_a   1.000
_cell.length_b   1.000
_cell.length_c   1.000
_cell.angle_alpha   90.00
_cell.angle_beta   90.00
_cell.angle_gamma   90.00
#
_symmetry.space_group_name_H-M   'P 1'
#
loop_
_entity.id
_entity.type
_entity.pdbx_description
1 polymer ?
#
loop_
_entity_poly.entity_id
_entity_poly.type
_entity_poly.pdbx_seq_one_letter_code
_entity_poly.pdbx_strand_id
1 'polypeptide(L)'
;FRAPVFLRSHKKYDLHEQLYRSQWSSFIRNLIVFGKAKWINHPVSTYKAENKLYQLKCAKEIGLHVPQTYIGNMVPEYISLTKNYVVKPLDTALFYTDTQELFTYSTMVNGQDLLDENINDAPIILQEYLENKLDLRVTVIGSKIYPVSITNNGQHIVGDWRKNPKKTLQYTETFLPQNVKDKILELMDKLKLVFGGIDLIISNNKYYFIEVNPTGEWGWLSSGCNIPIEKAIVEE
;
A
#
# COMPACT_ATOMS: atom_id res chain seq x y z
N PHE A 1 -16.08 -0.48 0.06
CA PHE A 1 -16.07 0.65 -0.87
C PHE A 1 -14.70 0.75 -1.55
N ARG A 2 -14.69 0.84 -2.85
CA ARG A 2 -13.49 1.06 -3.66
C ARG A 2 -13.69 2.35 -4.45
N ALA A 3 -12.77 3.31 -4.29
CA ALA A 3 -12.88 4.58 -5.00
C ALA A 3 -12.86 4.37 -6.52
N PRO A 4 -13.78 4.98 -7.28
CA PRO A 4 -13.77 4.84 -8.73
C PRO A 4 -12.53 5.50 -9.34
N VAL A 5 -11.83 4.77 -10.20
CA VAL A 5 -10.62 5.22 -10.90
C VAL A 5 -10.91 6.19 -12.04
N PHE A 6 -12.18 6.46 -12.34
CA PHE A 6 -12.63 7.26 -13.50
C PHE A 6 -12.05 8.67 -13.57
N LEU A 7 -11.71 9.26 -12.42
CA LEU A 7 -11.23 10.64 -12.35
C LEU A 7 -9.74 10.78 -12.72
N ARG A 8 -9.02 9.67 -12.87
CA ARG A 8 -7.57 9.68 -13.17
C ARG A 8 -7.23 9.44 -14.64
N SER A 9 -8.25 9.38 -15.52
CA SER A 9 -8.00 9.17 -16.93
C SER A 9 -7.59 10.47 -17.64
N HIS A 10 -6.46 10.44 -18.34
CA HIS A 10 -5.95 11.55 -19.15
C HIS A 10 -6.54 11.58 -20.58
N LYS A 11 -7.47 10.70 -20.91
CA LYS A 11 -8.17 10.76 -22.20
C LYS A 11 -8.97 12.04 -22.28
N LYS A 12 -8.90 12.73 -23.40
CA LYS A 12 -9.84 13.81 -23.71
C LYS A 12 -11.21 13.17 -23.98
N TYR A 13 -12.13 13.38 -23.07
CA TYR A 13 -13.51 12.95 -23.21
C TYR A 13 -14.34 14.08 -23.81
N ASP A 14 -15.35 13.74 -24.60
CA ASP A 14 -16.37 14.70 -24.98
C ASP A 14 -17.20 15.17 -23.76
N LEU A 15 -17.99 16.20 -23.92
CA LEU A 15 -18.78 16.80 -22.83
C LEU A 15 -19.79 15.80 -22.20
N HIS A 16 -20.37 14.94 -23.01
CA HIS A 16 -21.33 13.94 -22.52
C HIS A 16 -20.65 12.91 -21.64
N GLU A 17 -19.50 12.38 -22.07
CA GLU A 17 -18.72 11.43 -21.30
C GLU A 17 -18.19 12.04 -20.00
N GLN A 18 -17.74 13.31 -20.02
CA GLN A 18 -17.32 14.01 -18.82
C GLN A 18 -18.47 14.15 -17.81
N LEU A 19 -19.66 14.56 -18.27
CA LEU A 19 -20.85 14.67 -17.43
C LEU A 19 -21.24 13.30 -16.86
N TYR A 20 -21.34 12.28 -17.71
CA TYR A 20 -21.67 10.92 -17.33
C TYR A 20 -20.75 10.41 -16.19
N ARG A 21 -19.43 10.51 -16.37
CA ARG A 21 -18.44 10.10 -15.37
C ARG A 21 -18.56 10.90 -14.08
N SER A 22 -18.76 12.21 -14.18
CA SER A 22 -18.95 13.09 -13.02
C SER A 22 -20.18 12.68 -12.21
N GLN A 23 -21.33 12.44 -12.88
CA GLN A 23 -22.57 12.05 -12.20
C GLN A 23 -22.44 10.68 -11.52
N TRP A 24 -21.87 9.68 -12.19
CA TRP A 24 -21.64 8.37 -11.57
C TRP A 24 -20.66 8.44 -10.39
N SER A 25 -19.59 9.20 -10.51
CA SER A 25 -18.64 9.41 -9.41
C SER A 25 -19.32 10.08 -8.21
N SER A 26 -20.18 11.06 -8.46
CA SER A 26 -20.95 11.72 -7.41
C SER A 26 -21.98 10.77 -6.79
N PHE A 27 -22.70 10.00 -7.59
CA PHE A 27 -23.67 9.03 -7.10
C PHE A 27 -23.01 7.99 -6.19
N ILE A 28 -21.88 7.40 -6.60
CA ILE A 28 -21.14 6.42 -5.79
C ILE A 28 -20.69 7.02 -4.45
N ARG A 29 -20.24 8.27 -4.44
CA ARG A 29 -19.89 8.96 -3.18
C ARG A 29 -21.11 9.21 -2.30
N ASN A 30 -22.25 9.49 -2.88
CA ASN A 30 -23.51 9.69 -2.15
C ASN A 30 -24.07 8.41 -1.52
N LEU A 31 -23.59 7.21 -1.89
CA LEU A 31 -23.99 5.95 -1.24
C LEU A 31 -23.69 5.95 0.28
N ILE A 32 -22.85 6.85 0.77
CA ILE A 32 -22.58 7.06 2.20
C ILE A 32 -23.88 7.37 2.99
N VAL A 33 -24.95 7.84 2.32
CA VAL A 33 -26.27 8.05 2.94
C VAL A 33 -26.84 6.78 3.56
N PHE A 34 -26.44 5.62 3.09
CA PHE A 34 -26.85 4.33 3.66
C PHE A 34 -26.09 4.01 4.95
N GLY A 35 -26.29 4.86 5.98
CA GLY A 35 -25.61 4.74 7.26
C GLY A 35 -25.89 3.46 8.05
N LYS A 36 -26.98 2.71 7.70
CA LYS A 36 -27.30 1.41 8.30
C LYS A 36 -26.69 0.23 7.51
N ALA A 37 -26.08 0.48 6.36
CA ALA A 37 -25.42 -0.56 5.60
C ALA A 37 -24.15 -1.02 6.30
N LYS A 38 -23.84 -2.31 6.24
CA LYS A 38 -22.58 -2.84 6.67
C LYS A 38 -21.52 -2.55 5.59
N TRP A 39 -20.54 -1.76 5.95
CA TRP A 39 -19.50 -1.30 5.05
C TRP A 39 -18.19 -2.07 5.25
N ILE A 40 -17.66 -2.64 4.19
CA ILE A 40 -16.31 -3.22 4.12
C ILE A 40 -15.53 -2.54 2.99
N ASN A 41 -14.84 -1.43 3.18
CA ASN A 41 -14.78 -0.52 4.34
C ASN A 41 -15.74 0.66 4.17
N HIS A 42 -15.95 1.43 5.25
CA HIS A 42 -16.70 2.69 5.15
C HIS A 42 -15.91 3.70 4.29
N PRO A 43 -16.54 4.44 3.36
CA PRO A 43 -15.84 5.35 2.45
C PRO A 43 -14.94 6.37 3.14
N VAL A 44 -15.41 6.99 4.23
CA VAL A 44 -14.62 7.98 4.99
C VAL A 44 -13.37 7.35 5.59
N SER A 45 -13.49 6.14 6.15
CA SER A 45 -12.35 5.41 6.71
C SER A 45 -11.36 5.02 5.61
N THR A 46 -11.86 4.60 4.44
CA THR A 46 -11.03 4.29 3.27
C THR A 46 -10.20 5.50 2.86
N TYR A 47 -10.82 6.64 2.59
CA TYR A 47 -10.11 7.86 2.18
C TYR A 47 -9.10 8.35 3.23
N LYS A 48 -9.45 8.26 4.52
CA LYS A 48 -8.54 8.63 5.59
C LYS A 48 -7.35 7.67 5.67
N ALA A 49 -7.61 6.38 5.50
CA ALA A 49 -6.58 5.35 5.56
C ALA A 49 -5.68 5.31 4.32
N GLU A 50 -6.09 5.85 3.16
CA GLU A 50 -5.24 6.00 1.98
C GLU A 50 -4.11 7.03 2.18
N ASN A 51 -4.21 7.90 3.21
CA ASN A 51 -3.17 8.87 3.51
C ASN A 51 -1.96 8.20 4.16
N LYS A 52 -0.87 8.06 3.42
CA LYS A 52 0.35 7.35 3.85
C LYS A 52 1.00 7.96 5.09
N LEU A 53 1.03 9.30 5.22
CA LEU A 53 1.52 9.99 6.41
C LEU A 53 0.71 9.61 7.65
N TYR A 54 -0.61 9.58 7.49
CA TYR A 54 -1.50 9.22 8.59
C TYR A 54 -1.33 7.75 9.02
N GLN A 55 -1.16 6.84 8.06
CA GLN A 55 -0.89 5.43 8.34
C GLN A 55 0.40 5.26 9.16
N LEU A 56 1.51 5.85 8.69
CA LEU A 56 2.82 5.77 9.34
C LEU A 56 2.79 6.35 10.76
N LYS A 57 2.07 7.50 10.93
CA LYS A 57 1.84 8.09 12.25
C LYS A 57 1.10 7.13 13.17
N CYS A 58 -0.03 6.59 12.73
CA CYS A 58 -0.82 5.64 13.51
C CYS A 58 -0.01 4.39 13.89
N ALA A 59 0.72 3.82 12.93
CA ALA A 59 1.56 2.65 13.15
C ALA A 59 2.64 2.91 14.21
N LYS A 60 3.30 4.07 14.16
CA LYS A 60 4.31 4.48 15.14
C LYS A 60 3.70 4.68 16.53
N GLU A 61 2.52 5.30 16.63
CA GLU A 61 1.83 5.55 17.90
C GLU A 61 1.44 4.28 18.65
N ILE A 62 1.10 3.20 17.92
CA ILE A 62 0.81 1.87 18.52
C ILE A 62 2.07 1.01 18.72
N GLY A 63 3.24 1.55 18.42
CA GLY A 63 4.53 0.88 18.65
C GLY A 63 4.92 -0.16 17.59
N LEU A 64 4.36 -0.11 16.37
CA LEU A 64 4.95 -0.82 15.22
C LEU A 64 6.26 -0.14 14.82
N HIS A 65 7.24 -0.94 14.40
CA HIS A 65 8.42 -0.36 13.76
C HIS A 65 8.03 0.21 12.41
N VAL A 66 8.49 1.42 12.13
CA VAL A 66 8.31 2.12 10.86
C VAL A 66 9.70 2.49 10.37
N PRO A 67 10.07 2.23 9.11
CA PRO A 67 11.34 2.67 8.57
C PRO A 67 11.50 4.19 8.71
N GLN A 68 12.72 4.69 8.91
CA GLN A 68 12.95 6.13 8.92
C GLN A 68 12.43 6.73 7.61
N THR A 69 11.52 7.68 7.73
CA THR A 69 10.78 8.21 6.58
C THR A 69 10.84 9.73 6.59
N TYR A 70 11.17 10.30 5.45
CA TYR A 70 11.08 11.72 5.14
C TYR A 70 10.06 11.92 4.02
N ILE A 71 9.33 13.02 4.08
CA ILE A 71 8.36 13.41 3.04
C ILE A 71 8.55 14.89 2.75
N GLY A 72 8.88 15.19 1.52
CA GLY A 72 9.14 16.54 1.05
C GLY A 72 9.73 16.53 -0.36
N ASN A 73 10.09 17.70 -0.82
CA ASN A 73 10.68 17.95 -2.14
C ASN A 73 12.12 18.47 -2.06
N MET A 74 12.82 18.20 -0.97
CA MET A 74 14.24 18.52 -0.82
C MET A 74 14.96 17.30 -0.23
N VAL A 75 16.23 17.14 -0.54
CA VAL A 75 17.05 16.09 0.09
C VAL A 75 17.35 16.51 1.52
N PRO A 76 17.00 15.71 2.54
CA PRO A 76 17.30 16.04 3.93
C PRO A 76 18.80 16.07 4.20
N GLU A 77 19.26 17.01 5.03
CA GLU A 77 20.69 17.16 5.39
C GLU A 77 21.32 15.91 6.04
N TYR A 78 20.52 15.06 6.68
CA TYR A 78 20.99 13.85 7.34
C TYR A 78 21.17 12.63 6.41
N ILE A 79 20.95 12.79 5.10
CA ILE A 79 21.12 11.69 4.15
C ILE A 79 22.58 11.30 4.03
N SER A 80 22.85 10.01 4.20
CA SER A 80 24.16 9.44 3.95
C SER A 80 24.33 9.13 2.47
N LEU A 81 25.39 9.67 1.87
CA LEU A 81 25.66 9.50 0.43
C LEU A 81 25.98 8.05 0.03
N THR A 82 26.42 7.24 1.00
CA THR A 82 26.83 5.85 0.76
C THR A 82 25.74 4.81 1.08
N LYS A 83 24.60 5.26 1.59
CA LYS A 83 23.47 4.36 1.91
C LYS A 83 22.44 4.32 0.80
N ASN A 84 21.72 3.21 0.75
CA ASN A 84 20.55 3.07 -0.11
C ASN A 84 19.28 3.54 0.60
N TYR A 85 18.37 4.11 -0.18
CA TYR A 85 17.05 4.58 0.22
C TYR A 85 16.01 4.06 -0.75
N VAL A 86 14.74 4.15 -0.35
CA VAL A 86 13.59 3.84 -1.20
C VAL A 86 12.81 5.11 -1.44
N VAL A 87 12.73 5.52 -2.70
CA VAL A 87 11.83 6.60 -3.15
C VAL A 87 10.48 6.00 -3.51
N LYS A 88 9.42 6.61 -3.00
CA LYS A 88 8.03 6.22 -3.28
C LYS A 88 7.19 7.45 -3.62
N PRO A 89 6.21 7.34 -4.51
CA PRO A 89 5.23 8.39 -4.71
C PRO A 89 4.29 8.48 -3.49
N LEU A 90 3.78 9.66 -3.22
CA LEU A 90 2.74 9.88 -2.20
C LEU A 90 1.42 9.21 -2.59
N ASP A 91 1.10 9.22 -3.86
CA ASP A 91 -0.05 8.52 -4.44
C ASP A 91 0.41 7.52 -5.50
N THR A 92 -0.37 6.47 -5.72
CA THR A 92 -0.11 5.55 -6.83
C THR A 92 -0.41 6.30 -8.13
N ALA A 93 0.62 6.77 -8.80
CA ALA A 93 0.46 7.46 -10.06
C ALA A 93 0.44 6.44 -11.21
N LEU A 94 -0.64 6.50 -11.97
CA LEU A 94 -0.78 5.83 -13.25
C LEU A 94 -0.59 6.90 -14.32
N PHE A 95 0.44 6.75 -15.12
CA PHE A 95 0.74 7.64 -16.25
C PHE A 95 0.31 6.98 -17.55
N TYR A 96 -0.20 7.79 -18.44
CA TYR A 96 -0.51 7.38 -19.81
C TYR A 96 0.43 8.09 -20.76
N THR A 97 1.14 7.30 -21.56
CA THR A 97 1.78 7.78 -22.77
C THR A 97 0.89 7.46 -23.97
N ASP A 98 1.25 7.91 -25.16
CA ASP A 98 0.46 7.61 -26.36
C ASP A 98 0.36 6.09 -26.65
N THR A 99 1.29 5.31 -26.13
CA THR A 99 1.43 3.88 -26.44
C THR A 99 1.26 2.92 -25.28
N GLN A 100 1.37 3.39 -24.02
CA GLN A 100 1.36 2.49 -22.87
C GLN A 100 0.94 3.16 -21.56
N GLU A 101 0.50 2.32 -20.63
CA GLU A 101 0.25 2.70 -19.23
C GLU A 101 1.49 2.42 -18.39
N LEU A 102 1.90 3.39 -17.60
CA LEU A 102 3.07 3.30 -16.72
C LEU A 102 2.63 3.47 -15.26
N PHE A 103 3.06 2.55 -14.42
CA PHE A 103 2.85 2.65 -12.96
C PHE A 103 4.12 3.10 -12.26
N THR A 104 3.97 3.94 -11.24
CA THR A 104 5.08 4.24 -10.33
C THR A 104 5.26 3.12 -9.31
N TYR A 105 6.47 2.61 -9.25
CA TYR A 105 6.92 1.65 -8.24
C TYR A 105 7.87 2.30 -7.26
N SER A 106 8.01 1.67 -6.09
CA SER A 106 9.11 2.01 -5.19
C SER A 106 10.45 1.76 -5.89
N THR A 107 11.34 2.74 -5.83
CA THR A 107 12.64 2.68 -6.50
C THR A 107 13.74 2.81 -5.46
N MET A 108 14.70 1.89 -5.49
CA MET A 108 15.91 1.98 -4.69
C MET A 108 16.87 2.97 -5.35
N VAL A 109 17.41 3.88 -4.56
CA VAL A 109 18.36 4.92 -4.98
C VAL A 109 19.49 5.00 -3.98
N ASN A 110 20.69 5.32 -4.43
CA ASN A 110 21.80 5.65 -3.55
C ASN A 110 21.69 7.11 -3.09
N GLY A 111 22.23 7.43 -1.93
CA GLY A 111 22.17 8.80 -1.39
C GLY A 111 22.87 9.82 -2.29
N GLN A 112 23.91 9.46 -3.02
CA GLN A 112 24.58 10.33 -4.00
C GLN A 112 23.65 10.65 -5.16
N ASP A 113 22.98 9.63 -5.73
CA ASP A 113 22.04 9.80 -6.84
C ASP A 113 20.90 10.75 -6.50
N LEU A 114 20.47 10.77 -5.21
CA LEU A 114 19.44 11.70 -4.73
C LEU A 114 19.86 13.16 -4.78
N LEU A 115 21.16 13.45 -4.63
CA LEU A 115 21.66 14.83 -4.77
C LEU A 115 21.77 15.27 -6.22
N ASP A 116 22.08 14.31 -7.10
CA ASP A 116 22.28 14.57 -8.52
C ASP A 116 20.95 14.72 -9.27
N GLU A 117 19.86 14.18 -8.71
CA GLU A 117 18.52 14.27 -9.26
C GLU A 117 17.74 15.49 -8.73
N ASN A 118 16.97 16.11 -9.60
CA ASN A 118 16.10 17.23 -9.21
C ASN A 118 14.79 16.72 -8.61
N ILE A 119 14.73 16.58 -7.28
CA ILE A 119 13.52 16.19 -6.56
C ILE A 119 12.64 17.39 -6.14
N ASN A 120 13.01 18.61 -6.54
CA ASN A 120 12.35 19.84 -6.05
C ASN A 120 10.97 20.08 -6.67
N ASP A 121 10.66 19.40 -7.78
CA ASP A 121 9.42 19.65 -8.53
C ASP A 121 8.17 19.11 -7.83
N ALA A 122 8.31 18.05 -7.03
CA ALA A 122 7.17 17.45 -6.32
C ALA A 122 7.60 16.74 -5.04
N PRO A 123 6.74 16.71 -3.99
CA PRO A 123 7.05 15.97 -2.78
C PRO A 123 7.05 14.46 -3.04
N ILE A 124 8.04 13.79 -2.48
CA ILE A 124 8.22 12.33 -2.50
C ILE A 124 8.28 11.77 -1.08
N ILE A 125 8.10 10.47 -0.95
CA ILE A 125 8.45 9.72 0.25
C ILE A 125 9.84 9.14 0.04
N LEU A 126 10.77 9.52 0.92
CA LEU A 126 12.09 8.96 1.01
C LEU A 126 12.17 8.13 2.29
N GLN A 127 12.49 6.84 2.16
CA GLN A 127 12.48 5.88 3.26
C GLN A 127 13.81 5.14 3.32
N GLU A 128 14.31 4.83 4.51
CA GLU A 128 15.50 3.98 4.65
C GLU A 128 15.29 2.64 3.95
N TYR A 129 16.32 2.14 3.31
CA TYR A 129 16.30 0.81 2.71
C TYR A 129 16.57 -0.24 3.78
N LEU A 130 15.68 -1.22 3.90
CA LEU A 130 15.83 -2.35 4.82
C LEU A 130 16.53 -3.49 4.10
N GLU A 131 17.76 -3.79 4.52
CA GLU A 131 18.57 -4.87 3.95
C GLU A 131 18.07 -6.26 4.39
N ASN A 132 18.41 -7.28 3.60
CA ASN A 132 18.08 -8.68 3.89
C ASN A 132 16.60 -8.88 4.26
N LYS A 133 15.73 -8.16 3.57
CA LYS A 133 14.30 -8.10 3.85
C LYS A 133 13.53 -9.30 3.33
N LEU A 134 12.51 -9.72 4.09
CA LEU A 134 11.44 -10.58 3.62
C LEU A 134 10.14 -9.76 3.55
N ASP A 135 9.55 -9.69 2.37
CA ASP A 135 8.27 -9.01 2.17
C ASP A 135 7.11 -9.89 2.65
N LEU A 136 6.17 -9.29 3.37
CA LEU A 136 4.94 -9.94 3.78
C LEU A 136 3.73 -9.14 3.28
N ARG A 137 2.74 -9.85 2.75
CA ARG A 137 1.38 -9.33 2.58
C ARG A 137 0.51 -9.92 3.68
N VAL A 138 -0.07 -9.07 4.49
CA VAL A 138 -0.98 -9.48 5.57
C VAL A 138 -2.36 -8.96 5.26
N THR A 139 -3.28 -9.87 4.89
CA THR A 139 -4.68 -9.50 4.68
C THR A 139 -5.44 -9.63 5.98
N VAL A 140 -6.14 -8.56 6.36
CA VAL A 140 -6.97 -8.51 7.57
C VAL A 140 -8.43 -8.34 7.18
N ILE A 141 -9.31 -9.12 7.81
CA ILE A 141 -10.76 -9.06 7.62
C ILE A 141 -11.41 -9.23 8.98
N GLY A 142 -12.00 -8.16 9.53
CA GLY A 142 -12.45 -8.13 10.91
C GLY A 142 -11.29 -8.47 11.86
N SER A 143 -11.42 -9.55 12.61
CA SER A 143 -10.38 -10.07 13.50
C SER A 143 -9.47 -11.14 12.88
N LYS A 144 -9.74 -11.57 11.65
CA LYS A 144 -8.99 -12.61 10.94
C LYS A 144 -7.77 -12.02 10.25
N ILE A 145 -6.62 -12.67 10.41
CA ILE A 145 -5.33 -12.21 9.87
C ILE A 145 -4.73 -13.33 9.02
N TYR A 146 -4.41 -13.04 7.77
CA TYR A 146 -3.85 -13.97 6.79
C TYR A 146 -2.48 -13.46 6.31
N PRO A 147 -1.37 -13.84 6.97
CA PRO A 147 -0.04 -13.41 6.58
C PRO A 147 0.55 -14.35 5.52
N VAL A 148 1.11 -13.76 4.47
CA VAL A 148 1.78 -14.45 3.36
C VAL A 148 3.15 -13.83 3.15
N SER A 149 4.20 -14.63 3.10
CA SER A 149 5.53 -14.23 2.67
C SER A 149 5.64 -14.27 1.15
N ILE A 150 6.42 -13.33 0.61
CA ILE A 150 6.63 -13.17 -0.84
C ILE A 150 8.11 -13.35 -1.13
N THR A 151 8.44 -14.31 -1.99
CA THR A 151 9.80 -14.60 -2.44
C THR A 151 9.86 -14.69 -3.96
N ASN A 152 11.05 -14.59 -4.53
CA ASN A 152 11.30 -14.80 -5.95
C ASN A 152 12.19 -16.05 -6.12
N ASN A 153 11.65 -17.13 -6.69
CA ASN A 153 12.32 -18.44 -6.77
C ASN A 153 12.91 -18.89 -5.40
N GLY A 154 12.16 -18.67 -4.31
CA GLY A 154 12.57 -19.02 -2.95
C GLY A 154 13.60 -18.05 -2.32
N GLN A 155 14.02 -17.00 -3.01
CA GLN A 155 14.98 -16.01 -2.51
C GLN A 155 14.28 -14.73 -2.07
N HIS A 156 14.88 -14.02 -1.12
CA HIS A 156 14.44 -12.69 -0.72
C HIS A 156 14.56 -11.72 -1.89
N ILE A 157 13.65 -10.77 -1.97
CA ILE A 157 13.54 -9.84 -3.09
C ILE A 157 14.26 -8.54 -2.77
N VAL A 158 15.16 -8.13 -3.67
CA VAL A 158 15.77 -6.80 -3.64
C VAL A 158 14.84 -5.79 -4.31
N GLY A 159 14.57 -4.67 -3.66
CA GLY A 159 13.67 -3.63 -4.19
C GLY A 159 12.18 -3.98 -4.06
N ASP A 160 11.37 -3.53 -5.00
CA ASP A 160 9.91 -3.75 -5.01
C ASP A 160 9.57 -5.11 -5.63
N TRP A 161 8.91 -5.98 -4.88
CA TRP A 161 8.53 -7.32 -5.35
C TRP A 161 7.60 -7.28 -6.57
N ARG A 162 6.81 -6.22 -6.76
CA ARG A 162 5.87 -6.06 -7.89
C ARG A 162 6.59 -5.91 -9.24
N LYS A 163 7.88 -5.55 -9.23
CA LYS A 163 8.73 -5.47 -10.43
C LYS A 163 9.15 -6.84 -10.96
N ASN A 164 8.98 -7.90 -10.17
CA ASN A 164 9.36 -9.24 -10.58
C ASN A 164 8.26 -9.90 -11.43
N PRO A 165 8.62 -10.78 -12.38
CA PRO A 165 7.65 -11.54 -13.17
C PRO A 165 6.75 -12.37 -12.25
N LYS A 166 5.42 -12.27 -12.41
CA LYS A 166 4.46 -12.99 -11.57
C LYS A 166 4.72 -14.51 -11.49
N LYS A 167 5.23 -15.10 -12.57
CA LYS A 167 5.55 -16.54 -12.67
C LYS A 167 6.71 -17.01 -11.78
N THR A 168 7.56 -16.10 -11.32
CA THR A 168 8.71 -16.40 -10.45
C THR A 168 8.43 -16.07 -8.98
N LEU A 169 7.34 -15.35 -8.72
CA LEU A 169 6.92 -15.03 -7.36
C LEU A 169 6.27 -16.25 -6.71
N GLN A 170 6.68 -16.50 -5.48
CA GLN A 170 6.13 -17.54 -4.62
C GLN A 170 5.50 -16.89 -3.41
N TYR A 171 4.30 -17.37 -3.08
CA TYR A 171 3.48 -16.89 -1.98
C TYR A 171 3.30 -18.03 -1.00
N THR A 172 3.75 -17.85 0.23
CA THR A 172 3.70 -18.91 1.24
C THR A 172 3.02 -18.40 2.50
N GLU A 173 1.96 -19.08 2.94
CA GLU A 173 1.34 -18.77 4.23
C GLU A 173 2.39 -18.85 5.34
N THR A 174 2.36 -17.90 6.26
CA THR A 174 3.36 -17.76 7.32
C THR A 174 2.71 -17.40 8.66
N PHE A 175 3.51 -17.23 9.70
CA PHE A 175 3.04 -16.89 11.03
C PHE A 175 3.56 -15.52 11.45
N LEU A 176 2.72 -14.79 12.18
CA LEU A 176 3.13 -13.58 12.88
C LEU A 176 3.15 -13.84 14.39
N PRO A 177 4.14 -13.27 15.11
CA PRO A 177 4.11 -13.25 16.57
C PRO A 177 2.84 -12.58 17.10
N GLN A 178 2.34 -13.05 18.26
CA GLN A 178 1.07 -12.53 18.81
C GLN A 178 1.11 -11.02 19.04
N ASN A 179 2.20 -10.49 19.56
CA ASN A 179 2.38 -9.06 19.77
C ASN A 179 2.32 -8.23 18.47
N VAL A 180 2.70 -8.82 17.33
CA VAL A 180 2.56 -8.16 16.00
C VAL A 180 1.12 -8.22 15.54
N LYS A 181 0.43 -9.36 15.72
CA LYS A 181 -1.00 -9.50 15.40
C LYS A 181 -1.85 -8.50 16.18
N ASP A 182 -1.60 -8.38 17.49
CA ASP A 182 -2.33 -7.46 18.36
C ASP A 182 -2.20 -6.01 17.87
N LYS A 183 -0.98 -5.59 17.54
CA LYS A 183 -0.73 -4.25 16.97
C LYS A 183 -1.37 -4.05 15.61
N ILE A 184 -1.41 -5.07 14.76
CA ILE A 184 -2.11 -5.00 13.47
C ILE A 184 -3.60 -4.76 13.69
N LEU A 185 -4.24 -5.50 14.60
CA LEU A 185 -5.67 -5.31 14.91
C LEU A 185 -5.92 -3.93 15.53
N GLU A 186 -5.04 -3.46 16.42
CA GLU A 186 -5.11 -2.10 16.96
C GLU A 186 -4.97 -1.03 15.86
N LEU A 187 -4.10 -1.25 14.86
CA LEU A 187 -3.97 -0.36 13.71
C LEU A 187 -5.25 -0.32 12.89
N MET A 188 -5.84 -1.47 12.60
CA MET A 188 -7.10 -1.56 11.86
C MET A 188 -8.23 -0.84 12.58
N ASP A 189 -8.36 -1.02 13.90
CA ASP A 189 -9.34 -0.31 14.73
C ASP A 189 -9.10 1.21 14.70
N LYS A 190 -7.87 1.67 14.91
CA LYS A 190 -7.49 3.08 14.87
C LYS A 190 -7.78 3.74 13.52
N LEU A 191 -7.62 3.01 12.42
CA LEU A 191 -7.96 3.44 11.07
C LEU A 191 -9.44 3.25 10.74
N LYS A 192 -10.21 2.56 11.59
CA LYS A 192 -11.61 2.17 11.39
C LYS A 192 -11.79 1.36 10.09
N LEU A 193 -10.92 0.39 9.89
CA LEU A 193 -10.95 -0.51 8.75
C LEU A 193 -11.41 -1.91 9.19
N VAL A 194 -12.32 -2.47 8.42
CA VAL A 194 -12.75 -3.88 8.52
C VAL A 194 -11.86 -4.75 7.64
N PHE A 195 -11.44 -4.23 6.48
CA PHE A 195 -10.59 -4.90 5.51
C PHE A 195 -9.33 -4.08 5.24
N GLY A 196 -8.18 -4.76 5.10
CA GLY A 196 -6.95 -4.12 4.66
C GLY A 196 -5.89 -5.12 4.22
N GLY A 197 -5.18 -4.78 3.15
CA GLY A 197 -3.97 -5.45 2.73
C GLY A 197 -2.75 -4.69 3.28
N ILE A 198 -2.12 -5.22 4.33
CA ILE A 198 -0.97 -4.60 5.00
C ILE A 198 0.32 -5.16 4.41
N ASP A 199 1.22 -4.28 4.02
CA ASP A 199 2.57 -4.63 3.64
C ASP A 199 3.49 -4.47 4.86
N LEU A 200 4.12 -5.57 5.27
CA LEU A 200 5.16 -5.60 6.28
C LEU A 200 6.48 -6.05 5.66
N ILE A 201 7.56 -5.68 6.30
CA ILE A 201 8.90 -6.22 6.02
C ILE A 201 9.49 -6.80 7.29
N ILE A 202 10.05 -8.02 7.19
CA ILE A 202 10.93 -8.56 8.22
C ILE A 202 12.36 -8.21 7.81
N SER A 203 13.07 -7.50 8.68
CA SER A 203 14.52 -7.26 8.56
C SER A 203 15.15 -7.28 9.95
N ASN A 204 16.29 -7.95 10.08
CA ASN A 204 17.00 -8.09 11.37
C ASN A 204 16.08 -8.55 12.53
N ASN A 205 15.23 -9.55 12.27
CA ASN A 205 14.23 -10.10 13.20
C ASN A 205 13.20 -9.08 13.74
N LYS A 206 13.01 -7.95 13.04
CA LYS A 206 11.99 -6.95 13.36
C LYS A 206 10.96 -6.87 12.24
N TYR A 207 9.71 -6.61 12.63
CA TYR A 207 8.58 -6.42 11.73
C TYR A 207 8.37 -4.92 11.51
N TYR A 208 8.58 -4.47 10.29
CA TYR A 208 8.39 -3.07 9.89
C TYR A 208 7.09 -2.91 9.15
N PHE A 209 6.27 -1.97 9.58
CA PHE A 209 5.08 -1.55 8.87
C PHE A 209 5.47 -0.65 7.70
N ILE A 210 4.96 -0.96 6.52
CA ILE A 210 5.23 -0.20 5.29
C ILE A 210 4.00 0.61 4.87
N GLU A 211 2.87 -0.06 4.68
CA GLU A 211 1.60 0.58 4.30
C GLU A 211 0.42 -0.34 4.58
N VAL A 212 -0.78 0.22 4.64
CA VAL A 212 -2.04 -0.49 4.53
C VAL A 212 -2.80 -0.02 3.30
N ASN A 213 -3.26 -0.97 2.51
CA ASN A 213 -4.13 -0.70 1.37
C ASN A 213 -5.57 -1.10 1.74
N PRO A 214 -6.47 -0.12 2.02
CA PRO A 214 -7.84 -0.39 2.43
C PRO A 214 -8.72 -0.94 1.31
N THR A 215 -8.22 -0.91 0.08
CA THR A 215 -8.88 -1.43 -1.12
C THR A 215 -8.01 -2.45 -1.86
N GLY A 216 -7.04 -3.03 -1.17
CA GLY A 216 -6.05 -3.94 -1.74
C GLY A 216 -6.65 -5.14 -2.47
N GLU A 217 -6.03 -5.54 -3.57
CA GLU A 217 -6.40 -6.76 -4.27
C GLU A 217 -5.95 -7.99 -3.49
N TRP A 218 -6.81 -9.00 -3.43
CA TRP A 218 -6.60 -10.22 -2.66
C TRP A 218 -6.87 -11.51 -3.47
N GLY A 219 -7.52 -11.43 -4.64
CA GLY A 219 -7.88 -12.60 -5.43
C GLY A 219 -6.70 -13.51 -5.77
N TRP A 220 -5.51 -12.95 -5.94
CA TRP A 220 -4.28 -13.69 -6.18
C TRP A 220 -3.81 -14.51 -4.95
N LEU A 221 -4.20 -14.13 -3.73
CA LEU A 221 -3.94 -14.90 -2.51
C LEU A 221 -4.89 -16.09 -2.39
N SER A 222 -6.17 -15.93 -2.74
CA SER A 222 -7.13 -17.02 -2.74
C SER A 222 -6.74 -18.10 -3.73
N SER A 223 -6.35 -17.73 -4.95
CA SER A 223 -5.94 -18.70 -5.98
C SER A 223 -4.53 -19.26 -5.78
N GLY A 224 -3.60 -18.45 -5.25
CA GLY A 224 -2.20 -18.83 -5.11
C GLY A 224 -1.83 -19.53 -3.80
N CYS A 225 -2.55 -19.25 -2.70
CA CYS A 225 -2.27 -19.79 -1.37
C CYS A 225 -3.45 -20.57 -0.77
N ASN A 226 -4.56 -20.70 -1.52
CA ASN A 226 -5.79 -21.33 -1.04
C ASN A 226 -6.36 -20.73 0.27
N ILE A 227 -6.15 -19.42 0.46
CA ILE A 227 -6.62 -18.67 1.63
C ILE A 227 -8.10 -18.29 1.40
N PRO A 228 -9.03 -18.64 2.30
CA PRO A 228 -10.47 -18.45 2.10
C PRO A 228 -10.90 -16.98 2.38
N ILE A 229 -10.33 -16.02 1.66
CA ILE A 229 -10.58 -14.59 1.87
C ILE A 229 -12.02 -14.23 1.54
N GLU A 230 -12.59 -14.79 0.46
CA GLU A 230 -13.98 -14.59 0.05
C GLU A 230 -14.95 -15.01 1.15
N LYS A 231 -14.71 -16.18 1.72
CA LYS A 231 -15.51 -16.68 2.83
C LYS A 231 -15.42 -15.78 4.05
N ALA A 232 -14.22 -15.33 4.37
CA ALA A 232 -14.01 -14.41 5.49
C ALA A 232 -14.73 -13.07 5.31
N ILE A 233 -14.79 -12.54 4.06
CA ILE A 233 -15.53 -11.31 3.73
C ILE A 233 -17.05 -11.51 3.90
N VAL A 234 -17.58 -12.67 3.51
CA VAL A 234 -19.01 -12.97 3.61
C VAL A 234 -19.44 -13.18 5.05
N GLU A 235 -18.57 -13.76 5.88
CA GLU A 235 -18.85 -14.01 7.31
C GLU A 235 -18.77 -12.74 8.16
N GLU A 236 -18.00 -11.73 7.70
CA GLU A 236 -17.84 -10.45 8.38
C GLU A 236 -19.06 -9.54 8.17
#